data_65c48f516a8a94283d839042f7f24b54
#
_entry.id   65c48f516a8a94283d839042f7f24b54
#
_cell.length_a   1.000
_cell.length_b   1.000
_cell.length_c   1.000
_cell.angle_alpha   90.00
_cell.angle_beta   90.00
_cell.angle_gamma   90.00
#
_symmetry.space_group_name_H-M   'P 1'
#
loop_
_entity.id
_entity.type
_entity.pdbx_description
1 polymer ?
#
loop_
_entity_poly.entity_id
_entity_poly.type
_entity_poly.pdbx_seq_one_letter_code
_entity_poly.pdbx_strand_id
1 'polypeptide(L)'
;MNIEFNYELCTRCGLCSKVCGSKRIVIGEDKRPFKIISLGCNDCGHCVAVCPENAVRNKRMDLSEFTEIVNPGITAEQFMHLVRNRRSIRNFRKEPLKQEHIDILLGTVKYIPTGSNKQLLKYKIVTDEVLLLRIKTAMADKIRRVSKLINSFPAKYFVSAERKRSLRRMVELFDSGNDTFLRGAPCLLIIYTDQDYFKIPQWDAGIAANTIDFTAQTLGIGTLMNGYFLLLSNRYKSIRKLVQITGKQKVLAAMCLGYPEFRYRKTVFRRPLEVTFM
;
A
#
# COMPACT_ATOMS: atom_id res chain seq x y z
N MET A 1 5.55 -29.65 -1.63
CA MET A 1 5.40 -28.83 -0.42
C MET A 1 6.76 -28.62 0.22
N ASN A 2 7.09 -27.38 0.60
CA ASN A 2 8.48 -27.00 0.98
C ASN A 2 8.77 -27.10 2.48
N ILE A 3 7.82 -27.61 3.29
CA ILE A 3 7.99 -27.76 4.74
C ILE A 3 8.77 -29.04 5.03
N GLU A 4 9.74 -28.97 5.93
CA GLU A 4 10.53 -30.05 6.47
C GLU A 4 10.49 -30.03 7.98
N PHE A 5 10.60 -31.22 8.59
CA PHE A 5 10.64 -31.40 10.03
C PHE A 5 11.96 -32.05 10.42
N ASN A 6 12.66 -31.46 11.37
CA ASN A 6 13.77 -32.13 12.06
C ASN A 6 13.18 -32.87 13.27
N TYR A 7 13.06 -34.18 13.14
CA TYR A 7 12.44 -35.01 14.18
C TYR A 7 13.34 -35.23 15.41
N GLU A 8 14.63 -34.95 15.31
CA GLU A 8 15.56 -34.99 16.44
C GLU A 8 15.33 -33.83 17.39
N LEU A 9 15.03 -32.65 16.84
CA LEU A 9 14.71 -31.46 17.60
C LEU A 9 13.24 -31.39 18.04
N CYS A 10 12.37 -32.18 17.42
CA CYS A 10 10.93 -32.08 17.58
C CYS A 10 10.44 -32.62 18.93
N THR A 11 9.95 -31.76 19.82
CA THR A 11 9.34 -32.11 21.12
C THR A 11 7.91 -32.65 20.98
N ARG A 12 7.37 -32.80 19.78
CA ARG A 12 6.01 -33.30 19.50
C ARG A 12 4.87 -32.49 20.13
N CYS A 13 5.09 -31.21 20.39
CA CYS A 13 4.12 -30.28 21.02
C CYS A 13 2.87 -29.98 20.16
N GLY A 14 2.89 -30.27 18.86
CA GLY A 14 1.78 -30.09 17.94
C GLY A 14 1.46 -28.64 17.54
N LEU A 15 2.21 -27.62 17.99
CA LEU A 15 1.95 -26.21 17.71
C LEU A 15 1.92 -25.91 16.21
N CYS A 16 2.85 -26.48 15.43
CA CYS A 16 2.91 -26.29 13.97
C CYS A 16 1.64 -26.75 13.24
N SER A 17 0.99 -27.81 13.73
CA SER A 17 -0.31 -28.25 13.22
C SER A 17 -1.45 -27.33 13.65
N LYS A 18 -1.48 -26.92 14.91
CA LYS A 18 -2.53 -26.05 15.48
C LYS A 18 -2.57 -24.70 14.77
N VAL A 19 -1.40 -24.09 14.52
CA VAL A 19 -1.29 -22.78 13.88
C VAL A 19 -1.57 -22.79 12.38
N CYS A 20 -1.53 -23.96 11.74
CA CYS A 20 -1.76 -24.09 10.31
C CYS A 20 -3.23 -23.89 9.94
N GLY A 21 -3.61 -22.67 9.58
CA GLY A 21 -4.99 -22.34 9.19
C GLY A 21 -5.53 -23.15 8.01
N SER A 22 -4.64 -23.58 7.10
CA SER A 22 -5.00 -24.42 5.96
C SER A 22 -4.94 -25.92 6.25
N LYS A 23 -4.65 -26.34 7.50
CA LYS A 23 -4.57 -27.74 7.94
C LYS A 23 -3.65 -28.62 7.07
N ARG A 24 -2.50 -28.07 6.66
CA ARG A 24 -1.51 -28.76 5.82
C ARG A 24 -0.53 -29.64 6.63
N ILE A 25 -0.50 -29.44 7.93
CA ILE A 25 0.31 -30.20 8.88
C ILE A 25 -0.66 -30.94 9.79
N VAL A 26 -0.52 -32.22 9.89
CA VAL A 26 -1.28 -33.11 10.77
C VAL A 26 -0.34 -33.83 11.72
N ILE A 27 -0.87 -34.33 12.82
CA ILE A 27 -0.12 -35.09 13.83
C ILE A 27 -0.45 -36.57 13.64
N GLY A 28 0.57 -37.39 13.53
CA GLY A 28 0.44 -38.86 13.45
C GLY A 28 0.17 -39.51 14.79
N GLU A 29 -0.05 -40.81 14.79
CA GLU A 29 -0.25 -41.63 16.00
C GLU A 29 0.97 -41.57 16.95
N ASP A 30 2.17 -41.48 16.38
CA ASP A 30 3.45 -41.30 17.10
C ASP A 30 3.66 -39.88 17.64
N LYS A 31 2.63 -39.01 17.53
CA LYS A 31 2.63 -37.59 17.86
C LYS A 31 3.60 -36.71 17.03
N ARG A 32 4.19 -37.25 15.95
CA ARG A 32 5.04 -36.47 15.05
C ARG A 32 4.22 -35.69 14.02
N PRO A 33 4.62 -34.49 13.67
CA PRO A 33 3.98 -33.74 12.61
C PRO A 33 4.38 -34.28 11.24
N PHE A 34 3.43 -34.39 10.31
CA PHE A 34 3.72 -34.63 8.92
C PHE A 34 2.88 -33.73 8.00
N LYS A 35 3.32 -33.59 6.75
CA LYS A 35 2.66 -32.73 5.75
C LYS A 35 1.72 -33.53 4.86
N ILE A 36 0.55 -32.94 4.56
CA ILE A 36 -0.36 -33.49 3.54
C ILE A 36 0.16 -33.01 2.18
N ILE A 37 0.70 -33.89 1.36
CA ILE A 37 1.40 -33.58 0.11
C ILE A 37 0.44 -33.07 -0.97
N SER A 38 -0.78 -33.61 -1.05
CA SER A 38 -1.80 -33.24 -2.05
C SER A 38 -2.33 -31.82 -1.94
N LEU A 39 -2.06 -31.13 -0.85
CA LEU A 39 -2.57 -29.80 -0.59
C LEU A 39 -1.46 -28.75 -0.68
N GLY A 40 -1.69 -27.65 -1.43
CA GLY A 40 -0.74 -26.55 -1.54
C GLY A 40 -0.50 -25.81 -0.22
N CYS A 41 0.70 -25.28 -0.01
CA CYS A 41 1.06 -24.42 1.12
C CYS A 41 1.06 -22.96 0.70
N ASN A 42 0.53 -22.06 1.54
CA ASN A 42 0.53 -20.62 1.28
C ASN A 42 1.87 -19.95 1.65
N ASP A 43 2.84 -20.73 2.10
CA ASP A 43 4.16 -20.26 2.53
C ASP A 43 4.07 -19.05 3.52
N CYS A 44 3.15 -19.14 4.51
CA CYS A 44 2.93 -18.05 5.47
C CYS A 44 3.93 -18.00 6.63
N GLY A 45 4.77 -19.02 6.82
CA GLY A 45 5.81 -19.07 7.84
C GLY A 45 5.34 -19.37 9.27
N HIS A 46 4.04 -19.37 9.57
CA HIS A 46 3.53 -19.50 10.94
C HIS A 46 4.00 -20.78 11.65
N CYS A 47 4.10 -21.91 10.94
CA CYS A 47 4.58 -23.16 11.53
C CYS A 47 6.09 -23.12 11.87
N VAL A 48 6.86 -22.31 11.15
CA VAL A 48 8.27 -22.05 11.46
C VAL A 48 8.35 -21.12 12.67
N ALA A 49 7.64 -20.01 12.63
CA ALA A 49 7.69 -18.97 13.66
C ALA A 49 7.18 -19.43 15.04
N VAL A 50 6.29 -20.42 15.09
CA VAL A 50 5.71 -20.92 16.37
C VAL A 50 6.54 -22.03 17.01
N CYS A 51 7.52 -22.59 16.29
CA CYS A 51 8.26 -23.75 16.76
C CYS A 51 9.36 -23.34 17.76
N PRO A 52 9.26 -23.71 19.07
CA PRO A 52 10.21 -23.28 20.06
C PRO A 52 11.61 -23.91 19.85
N GLU A 53 11.66 -25.08 19.21
CA GLU A 53 12.90 -25.83 18.99
C GLU A 53 13.47 -25.63 17.58
N ASN A 54 12.92 -24.71 16.77
CA ASN A 54 13.31 -24.52 15.37
C ASN A 54 13.32 -25.84 14.54
N ALA A 55 12.47 -26.78 14.93
CA ALA A 55 12.35 -28.10 14.28
C ALA A 55 11.58 -28.07 12.95
N VAL A 56 11.02 -26.91 12.56
CA VAL A 56 10.26 -26.76 11.31
C VAL A 56 10.99 -25.80 10.39
N ARG A 57 11.15 -26.19 9.13
CA ARG A 57 11.76 -25.37 8.09
C ARG A 57 10.87 -25.27 6.87
N ASN A 58 10.91 -24.14 6.17
CA ASN A 58 10.36 -24.01 4.83
C ASN A 58 11.48 -23.66 3.86
N LYS A 59 11.74 -24.50 2.87
CA LYS A 59 12.83 -24.33 1.88
C LYS A 59 12.78 -23.02 1.09
N ARG A 60 11.63 -22.36 1.03
CA ARG A 60 11.44 -21.07 0.35
C ARG A 60 11.70 -19.85 1.23
N MET A 61 12.04 -20.07 2.50
CA MET A 61 12.23 -19.01 3.47
C MET A 61 13.66 -19.02 4.00
N ASP A 62 14.23 -17.85 4.08
CA ASP A 62 15.48 -17.64 4.80
C ASP A 62 15.17 -17.63 6.31
N LEU A 63 15.79 -18.53 7.05
CA LEU A 63 15.57 -18.62 8.50
C LEU A 63 16.14 -17.41 9.25
N SER A 64 17.11 -16.71 8.70
CA SER A 64 17.67 -15.48 9.30
C SER A 64 16.67 -14.33 9.34
N GLU A 65 15.59 -14.39 8.54
CA GLU A 65 14.49 -13.40 8.55
C GLU A 65 13.51 -13.63 9.71
N PHE A 66 13.60 -14.77 10.43
CA PHE A 66 12.78 -15.05 11.60
C PHE A 66 13.49 -14.55 12.86
N THR A 67 13.12 -13.36 13.30
CA THR A 67 13.66 -12.75 14.51
C THR A 67 12.69 -12.90 15.69
N GLU A 68 13.18 -12.75 16.90
CA GLU A 68 12.34 -12.75 18.09
C GLU A 68 11.31 -11.61 18.05
N ILE A 69 10.12 -11.88 18.57
CA ILE A 69 9.07 -10.87 18.69
C ILE A 69 9.40 -9.95 19.86
N VAL A 70 9.62 -8.69 19.55
CA VAL A 70 9.86 -7.64 20.53
C VAL A 70 8.56 -6.86 20.78
N ASN A 71 8.23 -6.63 22.04
CA ASN A 71 7.13 -5.71 22.38
C ASN A 71 7.58 -4.27 22.09
N PRO A 72 6.96 -3.55 21.13
CA PRO A 72 7.37 -2.18 20.78
C PRO A 72 6.98 -1.13 21.84
N GLY A 73 6.26 -1.51 22.90
CA GLY A 73 5.84 -0.60 23.96
C GLY A 73 4.79 0.46 23.55
N ILE A 74 4.16 0.31 22.37
CA ILE A 74 3.15 1.25 21.87
C ILE A 74 1.82 0.98 22.56
N THR A 75 1.30 1.98 23.30
CA THR A 75 -0.04 1.90 23.92
C THR A 75 -1.14 2.20 22.91
N ALA A 76 -2.37 1.75 23.20
CA ALA A 76 -3.56 2.07 22.40
C ALA A 76 -3.77 3.59 22.30
N GLU A 77 -3.49 4.34 23.37
CA GLU A 77 -3.60 5.80 23.38
C GLU A 77 -2.59 6.45 22.42
N GLN A 78 -1.33 6.03 22.46
CA GLN A 78 -0.29 6.52 21.54
C GLN A 78 -0.66 6.25 20.08
N PHE A 79 -1.15 5.05 19.79
CA PHE A 79 -1.62 4.72 18.43
C PHE A 79 -2.84 5.56 18.04
N MET A 80 -3.81 5.79 18.95
CA MET A 80 -4.94 6.65 18.70
C MET A 80 -4.51 8.09 18.40
N HIS A 81 -3.51 8.63 19.07
CA HIS A 81 -2.93 9.93 18.76
C HIS A 81 -2.32 9.97 17.37
N LEU A 82 -1.58 8.94 16.97
CA LEU A 82 -1.03 8.81 15.61
C LEU A 82 -2.16 8.89 14.57
N VAL A 83 -3.23 8.11 14.75
CA VAL A 83 -4.39 8.09 13.85
C VAL A 83 -5.11 9.45 13.80
N ARG A 84 -5.33 10.09 14.95
CA ARG A 84 -6.01 11.40 15.04
C ARG A 84 -5.20 12.52 14.42
N ASN A 85 -3.89 12.45 14.49
CA ASN A 85 -2.97 13.47 13.96
C ASN A 85 -2.77 13.38 12.45
N ARG A 86 -3.07 12.24 11.84
CA ARG A 86 -2.92 12.02 10.40
C ARG A 86 -3.72 13.03 9.56
N ARG A 87 -3.08 13.57 8.54
CA ARG A 87 -3.68 14.53 7.58
C ARG A 87 -3.30 14.19 6.14
N SER A 88 -4.19 14.50 5.23
CA SER A 88 -3.85 14.60 3.81
C SER A 88 -3.10 15.90 3.57
N ILE A 89 -1.80 15.83 3.41
CA ILE A 89 -0.94 16.98 3.17
C ILE A 89 -1.05 17.43 1.71
N ARG A 90 -1.22 18.73 1.48
CA ARG A 90 -1.44 19.29 0.14
C ARG A 90 -0.48 20.44 -0.19
N ASN A 91 0.46 20.70 0.70
CA ASN A 91 1.52 21.67 0.55
C ASN A 91 2.80 21.06 1.09
N PHE A 92 3.74 20.81 0.20
CA PHE A 92 5.00 20.15 0.52
C PHE A 92 6.16 21.13 0.33
N ARG A 93 7.18 21.02 1.16
CA ARG A 93 8.46 21.65 0.93
C ARG A 93 9.10 21.04 -0.33
N LYS A 94 9.93 21.82 -1.02
CA LYS A 94 10.67 21.34 -2.20
C LYS A 94 11.83 20.39 -1.85
N GLU A 95 12.09 20.22 -0.57
CA GLU A 95 13.13 19.35 -0.04
C GLU A 95 12.88 17.89 -0.44
N PRO A 96 13.87 17.20 -1.03
CA PRO A 96 13.76 15.79 -1.37
C PRO A 96 13.66 14.92 -0.11
N LEU A 97 12.97 13.80 -0.20
CA LEU A 97 12.96 12.81 0.88
C LEU A 97 14.33 12.17 1.03
N LYS A 98 14.77 11.96 2.28
CA LYS A 98 15.97 11.17 2.58
C LYS A 98 15.78 9.74 2.13
N GLN A 99 16.82 9.12 1.56
CA GLN A 99 16.77 7.71 1.13
C GLN A 99 16.43 6.78 2.31
N GLU A 100 17.03 7.01 3.47
CA GLU A 100 16.75 6.29 4.71
C GLU A 100 15.25 6.25 5.04
N HIS A 101 14.55 7.37 4.88
CA HIS A 101 13.11 7.44 5.13
C HIS A 101 12.31 6.60 4.11
N ILE A 102 12.72 6.61 2.85
CA ILE A 102 12.11 5.77 1.81
C ILE A 102 12.31 4.29 2.14
N ASP A 103 13.50 3.92 2.57
CA ASP A 103 13.84 2.54 2.93
C ASP A 103 13.02 2.06 4.14
N ILE A 104 12.83 2.91 5.15
CA ILE A 104 11.96 2.61 6.29
C ILE A 104 10.52 2.41 5.83
N LEU A 105 9.98 3.31 4.99
CA LEU A 105 8.60 3.17 4.46
C LEU A 105 8.42 1.85 3.70
N LEU A 106 9.37 1.47 2.86
CA LEU A 106 9.34 0.22 2.11
C LEU A 106 9.56 -0.99 3.01
N GLY A 107 10.39 -0.87 4.04
CA GLY A 107 10.64 -1.91 5.05
C GLY A 107 9.36 -2.30 5.79
N THR A 108 8.51 -1.33 6.17
CA THR A 108 7.26 -1.62 6.89
C THR A 108 6.24 -2.37 6.05
N VAL A 109 6.16 -2.10 4.75
CA VAL A 109 5.21 -2.80 3.87
C VAL A 109 5.63 -4.23 3.49
N LYS A 110 6.86 -4.63 3.80
CA LYS A 110 7.31 -6.03 3.71
C LYS A 110 6.48 -6.95 4.62
N TYR A 111 5.98 -6.43 5.75
CA TYR A 111 5.30 -7.21 6.79
C TYR A 111 3.78 -7.05 6.83
N ILE A 112 3.17 -6.39 5.86
CA ILE A 112 1.71 -6.29 5.80
C ILE A 112 1.06 -7.64 5.49
N PRO A 113 -0.15 -7.91 6.01
CA PRO A 113 -0.91 -9.07 5.60
C PRO A 113 -1.33 -8.94 4.13
N THR A 114 -1.28 -10.05 3.40
CA THR A 114 -1.76 -10.14 2.01
C THR A 114 -2.67 -11.35 1.82
N GLY A 115 -3.62 -11.25 0.93
CA GLY A 115 -4.57 -12.33 0.67
C GLY A 115 -3.86 -13.65 0.31
N SER A 116 -4.11 -14.69 1.10
CA SER A 116 -3.45 -16.01 0.97
C SER A 116 -1.92 -15.96 0.98
N ASN A 117 -1.34 -14.93 1.60
CA ASN A 117 0.11 -14.66 1.61
C ASN A 117 0.72 -14.58 0.20
N LYS A 118 -0.02 -14.05 -0.77
CA LYS A 118 0.43 -14.01 -2.18
C LYS A 118 1.48 -12.94 -2.46
N GLN A 119 1.54 -11.87 -1.66
CA GLN A 119 2.55 -10.80 -1.75
C GLN A 119 2.69 -10.23 -3.18
N LEU A 120 1.54 -9.93 -3.83
CA LEU A 120 1.47 -9.54 -5.24
C LEU A 120 1.74 -8.06 -5.51
N LEU A 121 1.93 -7.26 -4.47
CA LEU A 121 2.16 -5.83 -4.61
C LEU A 121 3.58 -5.54 -5.07
N LYS A 122 3.68 -4.56 -5.96
CA LYS A 122 4.93 -3.98 -6.44
C LYS A 122 4.90 -2.47 -6.21
N TYR A 123 6.05 -1.89 -5.99
CA TYR A 123 6.19 -0.47 -5.63
C TYR A 123 7.08 0.24 -6.65
N LYS A 124 6.74 1.49 -6.97
CA LYS A 124 7.60 2.41 -7.70
C LYS A 124 7.68 3.73 -6.94
N ILE A 125 8.88 4.23 -6.83
CA ILE A 125 9.18 5.52 -6.23
C ILE A 125 9.68 6.44 -7.36
N VAL A 126 9.04 7.58 -7.52
CA VAL A 126 9.42 8.59 -8.50
C VAL A 126 9.83 9.85 -7.73
N THR A 127 11.12 10.17 -7.79
CA THR A 127 11.71 11.37 -7.17
C THR A 127 12.37 12.30 -8.19
N ASP A 128 12.53 11.84 -9.42
CA ASP A 128 13.07 12.64 -10.51
C ASP A 128 12.11 13.79 -10.88
N GLU A 129 12.57 15.02 -10.71
CA GLU A 129 11.77 16.23 -10.90
C GLU A 129 11.26 16.38 -12.33
N VAL A 130 12.08 16.00 -13.33
CA VAL A 130 11.71 16.07 -14.73
C VAL A 130 10.59 15.08 -15.03
N LEU A 131 10.68 13.87 -14.48
CA LEU A 131 9.65 12.86 -14.64
C LEU A 131 8.35 13.26 -13.90
N LEU A 132 8.45 13.81 -12.68
CA LEU A 132 7.30 14.35 -11.94
C LEU A 132 6.62 15.48 -12.74
N LEU A 133 7.40 16.37 -13.35
CA LEU A 133 6.86 17.43 -14.22
C LEU A 133 6.14 16.83 -15.44
N ARG A 134 6.74 15.86 -16.11
CA ARG A 134 6.12 15.17 -17.25
C ARG A 134 4.82 14.46 -16.87
N ILE A 135 4.76 13.84 -15.70
CA ILE A 135 3.57 13.16 -15.18
C ILE A 135 2.44 14.17 -14.97
N LYS A 136 2.66 15.24 -14.21
CA LYS A 136 1.62 16.24 -13.91
C LYS A 136 1.15 16.99 -15.16
N THR A 137 2.04 17.28 -16.10
CA THR A 137 1.67 17.87 -17.40
C THR A 137 0.80 16.91 -18.21
N ALA A 138 1.17 15.63 -18.30
CA ALA A 138 0.35 14.63 -18.97
C ALA A 138 -1.03 14.46 -18.33
N MET A 139 -1.12 14.54 -16.98
CA MET A 139 -2.38 14.52 -16.26
C MET A 139 -3.24 15.75 -16.59
N ALA A 140 -2.65 16.95 -16.58
CA ALA A 140 -3.31 18.20 -16.96
C ALA A 140 -3.89 18.14 -18.38
N ASP A 141 -3.12 17.64 -19.33
CA ASP A 141 -3.55 17.48 -20.72
C ASP A 141 -4.76 16.53 -20.88
N LYS A 142 -4.77 15.44 -20.09
CA LYS A 142 -5.93 14.52 -20.11
C LYS A 142 -7.17 15.19 -19.50
N ILE A 143 -7.03 15.87 -18.38
CA ILE A 143 -8.16 16.58 -17.75
C ILE A 143 -8.66 17.71 -18.67
N ARG A 144 -7.76 18.44 -19.36
CA ARG A 144 -8.12 19.49 -20.33
C ARG A 144 -8.96 18.92 -21.47
N ARG A 145 -8.57 17.76 -22.03
CA ARG A 145 -9.34 17.06 -23.06
C ARG A 145 -10.69 16.56 -22.55
N VAL A 146 -10.73 15.97 -21.35
CA VAL A 146 -11.97 15.55 -20.70
C VAL A 146 -12.88 16.75 -20.46
N SER A 147 -12.35 17.86 -19.96
CA SER A 147 -13.11 19.10 -19.73
C SER A 147 -13.74 19.64 -21.03
N LYS A 148 -13.01 19.61 -22.14
CA LYS A 148 -13.56 19.99 -23.45
C LYS A 148 -14.70 19.05 -23.88
N LEU A 149 -14.49 17.73 -23.75
CA LEU A 149 -15.47 16.71 -24.15
C LEU A 149 -16.78 16.81 -23.37
N ILE A 150 -16.72 16.96 -22.04
CA ILE A 150 -17.93 17.05 -21.21
C ILE A 150 -18.71 18.37 -21.38
N ASN A 151 -18.14 19.35 -22.06
CA ASN A 151 -18.81 20.59 -22.44
C ASN A 151 -19.37 20.56 -23.87
N SER A 152 -19.08 19.51 -24.65
CA SER A 152 -19.63 19.33 -26.00
C SER A 152 -21.00 18.64 -25.97
N PHE A 153 -21.77 18.81 -27.06
CA PHE A 153 -23.06 18.12 -27.25
C PHE A 153 -22.80 16.64 -27.61
N PRO A 154 -23.55 15.65 -27.10
CA PRO A 154 -24.62 15.75 -26.06
C PRO A 154 -24.10 15.62 -24.64
N ALA A 155 -22.79 15.35 -24.43
CA ALA A 155 -22.18 15.05 -23.11
C ALA A 155 -22.44 16.13 -22.04
N LYS A 156 -22.62 17.39 -22.47
CA LYS A 156 -22.89 18.52 -21.56
C LYS A 156 -24.15 18.34 -20.68
N TYR A 157 -25.08 17.51 -21.08
CA TYR A 157 -26.33 17.29 -20.32
C TYR A 157 -26.18 16.19 -19.25
N PHE A 158 -25.19 15.31 -19.37
CA PHE A 158 -25.00 14.16 -18.49
C PHE A 158 -24.01 14.40 -17.36
N VAL A 159 -23.33 15.56 -17.32
CA VAL A 159 -22.33 15.90 -16.31
C VAL A 159 -22.76 17.12 -15.52
N SER A 160 -22.76 17.05 -14.20
CA SER A 160 -23.15 18.15 -13.32
C SER A 160 -22.32 19.41 -13.56
N ALA A 161 -22.95 20.58 -13.40
CA ALA A 161 -22.29 21.87 -13.54
C ALA A 161 -21.12 22.04 -12.56
N GLU A 162 -21.25 21.49 -11.34
CA GLU A 162 -20.21 21.49 -10.32
C GLU A 162 -18.96 20.72 -10.80
N ARG A 163 -19.13 19.51 -11.33
CA ARG A 163 -18.02 18.70 -11.85
C ARG A 163 -17.32 19.38 -13.02
N LYS A 164 -18.06 20.02 -13.91
CA LYS A 164 -17.49 20.81 -15.02
C LYS A 164 -16.63 21.97 -14.50
N ARG A 165 -17.16 22.75 -13.54
CA ARG A 165 -16.42 23.85 -12.91
C ARG A 165 -15.15 23.37 -12.20
N SER A 166 -15.26 22.26 -11.44
CA SER A 166 -14.12 21.67 -10.71
C SER A 166 -12.98 21.27 -11.64
N LEU A 167 -13.28 20.55 -12.74
CA LEU A 167 -12.25 20.12 -13.70
C LEU A 167 -11.63 21.31 -14.45
N ARG A 168 -12.43 22.32 -14.83
CA ARG A 168 -11.93 23.54 -15.45
C ARG A 168 -11.00 24.28 -14.49
N ARG A 169 -11.45 24.52 -13.26
CA ARG A 169 -10.64 25.21 -12.24
C ARG A 169 -9.32 24.53 -11.94
N MET A 170 -9.31 23.19 -11.92
CA MET A 170 -8.09 22.42 -11.71
C MET A 170 -7.04 22.69 -12.81
N VAL A 171 -7.46 22.76 -14.07
CA VAL A 171 -6.57 23.06 -15.20
C VAL A 171 -6.12 24.52 -15.17
N GLU A 172 -7.04 25.47 -14.94
CA GLU A 172 -6.70 26.90 -14.82
C GLU A 172 -5.65 27.16 -13.73
N LEU A 173 -5.81 26.53 -12.57
CA LEU A 173 -4.83 26.62 -11.49
C LEU A 173 -3.47 26.03 -11.89
N PHE A 174 -3.47 24.88 -12.57
CA PHE A 174 -2.24 24.26 -13.07
C PHE A 174 -1.53 25.19 -14.08
N ASP A 175 -2.28 25.77 -15.02
CA ASP A 175 -1.75 26.68 -16.05
C ASP A 175 -1.23 28.00 -15.44
N SER A 176 -1.74 28.40 -14.29
CA SER A 176 -1.24 29.54 -13.50
C SER A 176 -0.06 29.18 -12.56
N GLY A 177 0.54 28.00 -12.71
CA GLY A 177 1.72 27.58 -11.95
C GLY A 177 1.43 26.83 -10.64
N ASN A 178 0.14 26.62 -10.28
CA ASN A 178 -0.22 25.88 -9.08
C ASN A 178 -0.34 24.38 -9.38
N ASP A 179 0.49 23.55 -8.79
CA ASP A 179 0.44 22.12 -8.98
C ASP A 179 -0.80 21.50 -8.31
N THR A 180 -1.86 21.34 -9.07
CA THR A 180 -3.12 20.74 -8.60
C THR A 180 -3.11 19.22 -8.63
N PHE A 181 -2.13 18.58 -9.27
CA PHE A 181 -2.05 17.14 -9.50
C PHE A 181 -1.19 16.42 -8.47
N LEU A 182 0.05 16.86 -8.27
CA LEU A 182 0.97 16.28 -7.28
C LEU A 182 1.17 17.18 -6.05
N ARG A 183 0.60 18.40 -6.06
CA ARG A 183 0.65 19.35 -4.94
C ARG A 183 2.07 19.81 -4.55
N GLY A 184 2.99 19.82 -5.50
CA GLY A 184 4.37 20.13 -5.26
C GLY A 184 5.16 19.05 -4.52
N ALA A 185 4.61 17.86 -4.38
CA ALA A 185 5.29 16.75 -3.70
C ALA A 185 6.56 16.34 -4.44
N PRO A 186 7.70 16.19 -3.73
CA PRO A 186 8.97 15.77 -4.32
C PRO A 186 9.02 14.27 -4.61
N CYS A 187 8.01 13.50 -4.18
CA CYS A 187 7.97 12.05 -4.36
C CYS A 187 6.56 11.57 -4.68
N LEU A 188 6.46 10.69 -5.69
CA LEU A 188 5.25 9.94 -6.00
C LEU A 188 5.53 8.45 -5.79
N LEU A 189 4.89 7.85 -4.78
CA LEU A 189 4.88 6.41 -4.55
C LEU A 189 3.69 5.79 -5.27
N ILE A 190 3.94 4.70 -6.02
CA ILE A 190 2.93 3.99 -6.79
C ILE A 190 2.91 2.53 -6.36
N ILE A 191 1.75 2.03 -5.97
CA ILE A 191 1.50 0.63 -5.66
C ILE A 191 0.77 0.01 -6.83
N TYR A 192 1.31 -1.08 -7.39
CA TYR A 192 0.77 -1.71 -8.57
C TYR A 192 0.90 -3.24 -8.50
N THR A 193 0.22 -3.94 -9.38
CA THR A 193 0.32 -5.40 -9.53
C THR A 193 0.25 -5.77 -11.02
N ASP A 194 0.76 -6.94 -11.36
CA ASP A 194 0.61 -7.57 -12.67
C ASP A 194 -0.40 -8.73 -12.65
N GLN A 195 -1.00 -9.00 -11.51
CA GLN A 195 -1.94 -10.09 -11.30
C GLN A 195 -3.27 -9.58 -10.73
N ASP A 196 -4.37 -10.15 -11.21
CA ASP A 196 -5.71 -9.87 -10.73
C ASP A 196 -6.26 -11.14 -10.05
N TYR A 197 -5.89 -11.33 -8.78
CA TYR A 197 -6.31 -12.47 -7.98
C TYR A 197 -7.56 -12.09 -7.18
N PHE A 198 -8.75 -12.35 -7.73
CA PHE A 198 -10.06 -12.07 -7.10
C PHE A 198 -10.19 -10.66 -6.50
N LYS A 199 -9.55 -9.66 -7.09
CA LYS A 199 -9.46 -8.28 -6.57
C LYS A 199 -8.81 -8.14 -5.18
N ILE A 200 -8.21 -9.19 -4.65
CA ILE A 200 -7.51 -9.17 -3.35
C ILE A 200 -6.37 -8.15 -3.34
N PRO A 201 -5.55 -7.98 -4.42
CA PRO A 201 -4.49 -6.97 -4.42
C PRO A 201 -4.96 -5.54 -4.16
N GLN A 202 -6.23 -5.20 -4.43
CA GLN A 202 -6.80 -3.88 -4.11
C GLN A 202 -6.93 -3.68 -2.59
N TRP A 203 -7.31 -4.71 -1.86
CA TRP A 203 -7.37 -4.68 -0.39
C TRP A 203 -5.97 -4.60 0.21
N ASP A 204 -5.06 -5.44 -0.29
CA ASP A 204 -3.65 -5.44 0.12
C ASP A 204 -3.02 -4.06 -0.11
N ALA A 205 -3.31 -3.42 -1.25
CA ALA A 205 -2.82 -2.08 -1.57
C ALA A 205 -3.37 -1.00 -0.63
N GLY A 206 -4.62 -1.14 -0.17
CA GLY A 206 -5.21 -0.27 0.85
C GLY A 206 -4.48 -0.40 2.18
N ILE A 207 -4.17 -1.63 2.60
CA ILE A 207 -3.39 -1.91 3.81
C ILE A 207 -1.99 -1.33 3.68
N ALA A 208 -1.30 -1.58 2.55
CA ALA A 208 0.04 -1.05 2.28
C ALA A 208 0.07 0.49 2.34
N ALA A 209 -0.88 1.14 1.66
CA ALA A 209 -0.96 2.59 1.62
C ALA A 209 -1.23 3.18 3.01
N ASN A 210 -2.06 2.55 3.82
CA ASN A 210 -2.33 3.00 5.19
C ASN A 210 -1.14 2.77 6.13
N THR A 211 -0.42 1.65 5.97
CA THR A 211 0.82 1.39 6.71
C THR A 211 1.88 2.44 6.38
N ILE A 212 2.07 2.77 5.09
CA ILE A 212 2.97 3.84 4.66
C ILE A 212 2.55 5.20 5.27
N ASP A 213 1.24 5.50 5.28
CA ASP A 213 0.71 6.77 5.81
C ASP A 213 1.06 6.93 7.30
N PHE A 214 0.86 5.90 8.12
CA PHE A 214 1.21 5.94 9.53
C PHE A 214 2.73 5.98 9.76
N THR A 215 3.50 5.16 9.04
CA THR A 215 4.96 5.19 9.14
C THR A 215 5.53 6.54 8.71
N ALA A 216 5.02 7.12 7.62
CA ALA A 216 5.43 8.45 7.16
C ALA A 216 5.24 9.53 8.26
N GLN A 217 4.12 9.45 8.98
CA GLN A 217 3.83 10.39 10.06
C GLN A 217 4.85 10.30 11.20
N THR A 218 5.35 9.09 11.56
CA THR A 218 6.39 8.93 12.60
C THR A 218 7.73 9.52 12.15
N LEU A 219 7.96 9.65 10.85
CA LEU A 219 9.16 10.24 10.25
C LEU A 219 9.00 11.74 9.94
N GLY A 220 7.86 12.34 10.32
CA GLY A 220 7.55 13.73 9.97
C GLY A 220 7.26 13.96 8.48
N ILE A 221 6.99 12.90 7.73
CA ILE A 221 6.63 12.94 6.31
C ILE A 221 5.12 13.08 6.17
N GLY A 222 4.71 14.01 5.32
CA GLY A 222 3.32 14.17 4.92
C GLY A 222 2.98 13.28 3.73
N THR A 223 1.74 12.82 3.72
CA THR A 223 1.20 11.97 2.65
C THR A 223 -0.08 12.56 2.06
N LEU A 224 -0.33 12.23 0.81
CA LEU A 224 -1.59 12.48 0.13
C LEU A 224 -1.92 11.31 -0.81
N MET A 225 -3.04 10.63 -0.56
CA MET A 225 -3.57 9.66 -1.53
C MET A 225 -3.93 10.36 -2.84
N ASN A 226 -3.29 9.96 -3.94
CA ASN A 226 -3.45 10.58 -5.24
C ASN A 226 -4.44 9.82 -6.13
N GLY A 227 -5.73 10.05 -5.88
CA GLY A 227 -6.80 9.42 -6.65
C GLY A 227 -6.82 9.84 -8.13
N TYR A 228 -6.37 11.05 -8.47
CA TYR A 228 -6.29 11.48 -9.86
C TYR A 228 -5.24 10.72 -10.64
N PHE A 229 -4.05 10.51 -10.08
CA PHE A 229 -3.03 9.68 -10.73
C PHE A 229 -3.54 8.24 -10.90
N LEU A 230 -4.15 7.66 -9.87
CA LEU A 230 -4.74 6.32 -9.92
C LEU A 230 -5.74 6.18 -11.07
N LEU A 231 -6.72 7.09 -11.14
CA LEU A 231 -7.77 7.06 -12.16
C LEU A 231 -7.20 7.28 -13.57
N LEU A 232 -6.35 8.30 -13.73
CA LEU A 232 -5.83 8.67 -15.05
C LEU A 232 -4.81 7.65 -15.57
N SER A 233 -3.96 7.09 -14.71
CA SER A 233 -2.99 6.06 -15.11
C SER A 233 -3.68 4.77 -15.55
N ASN A 234 -4.75 4.35 -14.88
CA ASN A 234 -5.52 3.18 -15.28
C ASN A 234 -6.36 3.43 -16.54
N ARG A 235 -6.84 4.65 -16.76
CA ARG A 235 -7.61 5.01 -17.96
C ARG A 235 -6.74 5.27 -19.19
N TYR A 236 -5.56 5.87 -19.01
CA TYR A 236 -4.70 6.33 -20.11
C TYR A 236 -3.32 5.68 -20.05
N LYS A 237 -3.07 4.75 -20.98
CA LYS A 237 -1.78 4.03 -21.11
C LYS A 237 -0.58 4.98 -21.22
N SER A 238 -0.77 6.18 -21.82
CA SER A 238 0.31 7.19 -21.98
C SER A 238 0.85 7.68 -20.62
N ILE A 239 0.00 7.87 -19.60
CA ILE A 239 0.44 8.25 -18.25
C ILE A 239 1.16 7.09 -17.58
N ARG A 240 0.58 5.89 -17.67
CA ARG A 240 1.14 4.68 -17.05
C ARG A 240 2.50 4.32 -17.64
N LYS A 241 2.71 4.55 -18.96
CA LYS A 241 4.00 4.32 -19.63
C LYS A 241 5.11 5.25 -19.09
N LEU A 242 4.80 6.48 -18.67
CA LEU A 242 5.80 7.38 -18.09
C LEU A 242 6.50 6.77 -16.87
N VAL A 243 5.76 6.00 -16.09
CA VAL A 243 6.28 5.29 -14.91
C VAL A 243 6.59 3.81 -15.21
N GLN A 244 6.73 3.45 -16.49
CA GLN A 244 7.08 2.09 -16.94
C GLN A 244 6.17 1.00 -16.34
N ILE A 245 4.88 1.28 -16.22
CA ILE A 245 3.85 0.31 -15.86
C ILE A 245 3.10 -0.04 -17.15
N THR A 246 3.27 -1.27 -17.64
CA THR A 246 2.83 -1.67 -18.99
C THR A 246 2.08 -3.00 -18.98
N GLY A 247 1.54 -3.40 -20.12
CA GLY A 247 0.86 -4.68 -20.31
C GLY A 247 -0.35 -4.85 -19.39
N LYS A 248 -0.38 -5.97 -18.65
CA LYS A 248 -1.46 -6.33 -17.71
C LYS A 248 -1.35 -5.62 -16.36
N GLN A 249 -0.25 -4.89 -16.13
CA GLN A 249 -0.03 -4.20 -14.86
C GLN A 249 -1.09 -3.13 -14.60
N LYS A 250 -1.57 -3.07 -13.37
CA LYS A 250 -2.59 -2.11 -12.90
C LYS A 250 -2.05 -1.32 -11.71
N VAL A 251 -2.25 -0.01 -11.71
CA VAL A 251 -2.02 0.82 -10.54
C VAL A 251 -3.17 0.60 -9.55
N LEU A 252 -2.85 0.31 -8.31
CA LEU A 252 -3.82 0.03 -7.24
C LEU A 252 -3.95 1.19 -6.26
N ALA A 253 -2.84 1.87 -5.97
CA ALA A 253 -2.83 3.10 -5.19
C ALA A 253 -1.67 3.99 -5.66
N ALA A 254 -1.79 5.28 -5.37
CA ALA A 254 -0.71 6.25 -5.56
C ALA A 254 -0.73 7.26 -4.42
N MET A 255 0.44 7.67 -3.95
CA MET A 255 0.61 8.59 -2.85
C MET A 255 1.65 9.64 -3.19
N CYS A 256 1.34 10.90 -2.95
CA CYS A 256 2.33 11.96 -2.89
C CYS A 256 2.97 11.96 -1.51
N LEU A 257 4.28 12.07 -1.44
CA LEU A 257 5.08 12.06 -0.22
C LEU A 257 6.02 13.27 -0.22
N GLY A 258 6.25 13.85 0.95
CA GLY A 258 7.18 14.97 1.13
C GLY A 258 7.09 15.55 2.53
N TYR A 259 7.99 16.44 2.89
CA TYR A 259 7.91 17.12 4.17
C TYR A 259 6.82 18.20 4.11
N PRO A 260 5.91 18.27 5.11
CA PRO A 260 4.83 19.26 5.14
C PRO A 260 5.39 20.70 5.22
N GLU A 261 4.81 21.61 4.45
CA GLU A 261 5.14 23.04 4.55
C GLU A 261 4.56 23.65 5.83
N PHE A 262 3.40 23.16 6.28
CA PHE A 262 2.69 23.66 7.46
C PHE A 262 2.51 22.60 8.52
N ARG A 263 2.56 23.00 9.79
CA ARG A 263 2.23 22.15 10.94
C ARG A 263 0.80 22.44 11.39
N TYR A 264 -0.03 21.39 11.41
CA TYR A 264 -1.39 21.49 11.96
C TYR A 264 -1.35 21.52 13.48
N ARG A 265 -2.07 22.48 14.09
CA ARG A 265 -2.12 22.66 15.54
C ARG A 265 -3.27 21.89 16.20
N LYS A 266 -4.30 21.50 15.44
CA LYS A 266 -5.52 20.86 15.96
C LYS A 266 -5.88 19.66 15.10
N THR A 267 -6.59 18.70 15.71
CA THR A 267 -7.24 17.61 14.99
C THR A 267 -8.40 18.14 14.15
N VAL A 268 -8.89 17.38 13.18
CA VAL A 268 -10.06 17.74 12.38
C VAL A 268 -11.30 16.98 12.87
N PHE A 269 -12.45 17.60 12.66
CA PHE A 269 -13.74 16.98 12.92
C PHE A 269 -13.92 15.68 12.11
N ARG A 270 -14.51 14.68 12.75
CA ARG A 270 -15.02 13.45 12.14
C ARG A 270 -16.45 13.24 12.60
N ARG A 271 -17.30 12.79 11.68
CA ARG A 271 -18.67 12.41 12.02
C ARG A 271 -18.63 11.19 12.98
N PRO A 272 -19.62 11.05 13.86
CA PRO A 272 -19.80 9.84 14.66
C PRO A 272 -19.90 8.61 13.73
N LEU A 273 -19.46 7.47 14.24
CA LEU A 273 -19.65 6.19 13.55
C LEU A 273 -21.09 5.71 13.76
N GLU A 274 -21.68 5.18 12.71
CA GLU A 274 -22.92 4.41 12.80
C GLU A 274 -22.55 2.95 13.03
N VAL A 275 -22.88 2.42 14.21
CA VAL A 275 -22.54 1.05 14.62
C VAL A 275 -23.80 0.36 15.11
N THR A 276 -24.04 -0.83 14.61
CA THR A 276 -25.12 -1.70 15.07
C THR A 276 -24.53 -2.93 15.73
N PHE A 277 -24.90 -3.21 16.98
CA PHE A 277 -24.61 -4.44 17.67
C PHE A 277 -25.78 -5.40 17.49
N MET A 278 -25.52 -6.63 17.04
CA MET A 278 -26.51 -7.70 16.84
C MET A 278 -26.26 -8.85 17.78
#